data_a3382a9eae8da077a0ae486d7c3c3878
#
_entry.id   a3382a9eae8da077a0ae486d7c3c3878
#
_cell.length_a   1.000
_cell.length_b   1.000
_cell.length_c   1.000
_cell.angle_alpha   90.00
_cell.angle_beta   90.00
_cell.angle_gamma   90.00
#
_symmetry.space_group_name_H-M   'P 1'
#
loop_
_entity.id
_entity.type
_entity.pdbx_description
1 polymer ?
#
loop_
_entity_poly.entity_id
_entity_poly.type
_entity_poly.pdbx_seq_one_letter_code
_entity_poly.pdbx_strand_id
1 'polypeptide(L)'
;MALTLVMAISYRLTVSYQNEFKLVINPLTVALLALVTLVAILHIDYASPSETRFGVLSVAKAIVCALVFSECFLFLYQHRFIHFTFLHNEVDDNMHLAIRAMFPAIVVPFFMILMYGYFLADLQLVNSVLPFLIGPVTDASGLGYWQSSILILVNQLLWFVGIHGSAMIEVSADAIFMQGEGVLYSRQFIDIYAHMGGAGCTLGLIVALLFSKKSDNRQLAKYAILPGIFNINELLIFGLPIVFNRYLLLPFILAPILTMTLARIAMEGGLLSMDGINTGWSTPILLSGYLSGGNISGALVQLLGVVVSALLYRPFILRYDAALEKRDLAKVKSMVKTMMHPEFDMALALTQRNALGQFSRRLSKDMLQQLNDEHFEMHYQPKMSVQQKVSSVEALVRWRHPLFGDLPPALFVNLAEASGGIYPLGDWVLERCLRDMTHLQKAAMPALKVAINVSPKQLHQTYFFKNFQQTVAKYRVPKHLIELEITEGQQLMLSDELLAGINELSRAGFSIALDDFGMGYMSLRYLKSFHVDTIKLDGSIITDVTKSAAVRDIIRSMGSLSCSMGVKLVAEWVETQEQFELLQELGCNQFQGAHFSMPLGLHELVSFCTKYEIE
;
A
#
# COMPACT_ATOMS: atom_id res chain seq x y z
N MET A 1 19.90 -22.18 -9.66
CA MET A 1 19.51 -21.20 -8.63
C MET A 1 20.19 -19.83 -8.86
N ALA A 2 21.53 -19.74 -8.93
CA ALA A 2 22.23 -18.45 -9.17
C ALA A 2 21.78 -17.75 -10.46
N LEU A 3 21.67 -18.49 -11.58
CA LEU A 3 21.25 -17.95 -12.88
C LEU A 3 19.82 -17.41 -12.88
N THR A 4 18.90 -18.09 -12.20
CA THR A 4 17.50 -17.61 -12.08
C THR A 4 17.40 -16.41 -11.15
N LEU A 5 18.24 -16.34 -10.12
CA LEU A 5 18.23 -15.28 -9.13
C LEU A 5 18.75 -13.95 -9.72
N VAL A 6 19.86 -13.98 -10.50
CA VAL A 6 20.37 -12.77 -11.17
C VAL A 6 19.33 -12.18 -12.12
N MET A 7 18.63 -13.02 -12.88
CA MET A 7 17.57 -12.56 -13.78
C MET A 7 16.40 -11.96 -13.01
N ALA A 8 15.93 -12.62 -11.96
CA ALA A 8 14.77 -12.16 -11.17
C ALA A 8 15.06 -10.82 -10.48
N ILE A 9 16.23 -10.65 -9.87
CA ILE A 9 16.61 -9.41 -9.18
C ILE A 9 16.76 -8.27 -10.19
N SER A 10 17.53 -8.48 -11.27
CA SER A 10 17.75 -7.44 -12.29
C SER A 10 16.46 -7.01 -12.98
N TYR A 11 15.56 -7.96 -13.28
CA TYR A 11 14.25 -7.67 -13.83
C TYR A 11 13.42 -6.80 -12.85
N ARG A 12 13.35 -7.19 -11.59
CA ARG A 12 12.59 -6.46 -10.56
C ARG A 12 13.13 -5.06 -10.31
N LEU A 13 14.44 -4.89 -10.24
CA LEU A 13 15.07 -3.57 -10.09
C LEU A 13 14.72 -2.67 -11.28
N THR A 14 14.85 -3.19 -12.50
CA THR A 14 14.52 -2.41 -13.71
C THR A 14 13.05 -1.97 -13.73
N VAL A 15 12.11 -2.84 -13.35
CA VAL A 15 10.69 -2.50 -13.24
C VAL A 15 10.46 -1.43 -12.15
N SER A 16 11.20 -1.48 -11.03
CA SER A 16 11.13 -0.46 -9.99
C SER A 16 11.57 0.91 -10.51
N TYR A 17 12.69 0.97 -11.23
CA TYR A 17 13.20 2.19 -11.85
C TYR A 17 12.29 2.74 -12.96
N GLN A 18 11.67 1.87 -13.76
CA GLN A 18 10.66 2.29 -14.74
C GLN A 18 9.51 3.04 -14.08
N ASN A 19 9.01 2.54 -12.95
CA ASN A 19 7.89 3.14 -12.24
C ASN A 19 8.28 4.45 -11.53
N GLU A 20 9.49 4.55 -11.01
CA GLU A 20 9.97 5.71 -10.26
C GLU A 20 10.44 6.85 -11.17
N PHE A 21 11.22 6.54 -12.21
CA PHE A 21 11.86 7.52 -13.08
C PHE A 21 11.25 7.59 -14.49
N LYS A 22 10.13 6.89 -14.75
CA LYS A 22 9.45 6.82 -16.06
C LYS A 22 10.40 6.44 -17.21
N LEU A 23 11.36 5.55 -16.95
CA LEU A 23 12.32 5.10 -17.95
C LEU A 23 11.66 4.12 -18.94
N VAL A 24 11.89 4.31 -20.22
CA VAL A 24 11.46 3.38 -21.27
C VAL A 24 12.60 2.44 -21.62
N ILE A 25 12.63 1.25 -21.01
CA ILE A 25 13.63 0.21 -21.25
C ILE A 25 12.98 -1.17 -21.05
N ASN A 26 13.39 -2.17 -21.81
CA ASN A 26 12.87 -3.53 -21.62
C ASN A 26 13.58 -4.20 -20.41
N PRO A 27 12.84 -4.56 -19.32
CA PRO A 27 13.45 -5.18 -18.15
C PRO A 27 14.13 -6.53 -18.45
N LEU A 28 13.63 -7.27 -19.43
CA LEU A 28 14.21 -8.55 -19.83
C LEU A 28 15.61 -8.36 -20.45
N THR A 29 15.84 -7.29 -21.20
CA THR A 29 17.15 -6.97 -21.78
C THR A 29 18.20 -6.76 -20.69
N VAL A 30 17.88 -5.99 -19.65
CA VAL A 30 18.79 -5.76 -18.52
C VAL A 30 19.06 -7.06 -17.76
N ALA A 31 18.04 -7.87 -17.55
CA ALA A 31 18.19 -9.17 -16.88
C ALA A 31 19.07 -10.15 -17.67
N LEU A 32 18.93 -10.20 -19.00
CA LEU A 32 19.76 -11.05 -19.85
C LEU A 32 21.22 -10.57 -19.88
N LEU A 33 21.48 -9.27 -19.93
CA LEU A 33 22.83 -8.72 -19.88
C LEU A 33 23.51 -9.00 -18.53
N ALA A 34 22.78 -8.89 -17.42
CA ALA A 34 23.26 -9.25 -16.10
C ALA A 34 23.58 -10.75 -16.01
N LEU A 35 22.77 -11.60 -16.63
CA LEU A 35 23.01 -13.05 -16.72
C LEU A 35 24.29 -13.36 -17.50
N VAL A 36 24.47 -12.76 -18.67
CA VAL A 36 25.69 -12.92 -19.48
C VAL A 36 26.93 -12.48 -18.71
N THR A 37 26.84 -11.35 -17.99
CA THR A 37 27.94 -10.85 -17.15
C THR A 37 28.26 -11.83 -16.01
N LEU A 38 27.25 -12.40 -15.34
CA LEU A 38 27.49 -13.42 -14.32
C LEU A 38 28.13 -14.68 -14.88
N VAL A 39 27.67 -15.16 -16.05
CA VAL A 39 28.25 -16.34 -16.71
C VAL A 39 29.73 -16.10 -17.07
N ALA A 40 30.06 -14.90 -17.56
CA ALA A 40 31.45 -14.51 -17.85
C ALA A 40 32.31 -14.49 -16.57
N ILE A 41 31.80 -13.93 -15.48
CA ILE A 41 32.46 -13.92 -14.16
C ILE A 41 32.70 -15.35 -13.65
N LEU A 42 31.69 -16.21 -13.72
CA LEU A 42 31.80 -17.61 -13.30
C LEU A 42 32.77 -18.42 -14.21
N HIS A 43 32.95 -18.01 -15.47
CA HIS A 43 33.90 -18.65 -16.38
C HIS A 43 35.34 -18.30 -16.03
N ILE A 44 35.63 -17.11 -15.53
CA ILE A 44 36.95 -16.71 -15.03
C ILE A 44 37.36 -17.58 -13.83
N ASP A 45 36.43 -17.88 -12.92
CA ASP A 45 36.68 -18.79 -11.80
C ASP A 45 37.05 -20.22 -12.22
N TYR A 46 36.73 -20.58 -13.47
CA TYR A 46 37.00 -21.91 -14.01
C TYR A 46 38.49 -22.26 -14.14
N ALA A 47 39.33 -21.26 -14.12
CA ALA A 47 40.77 -21.43 -14.20
C ALA A 47 41.41 -21.89 -12.88
N SER A 48 40.68 -21.93 -11.77
CA SER A 48 41.13 -22.43 -10.46
C SER A 48 40.52 -23.81 -10.15
N PRO A 49 41.33 -24.85 -9.80
CA PRO A 49 40.91 -26.26 -9.75
C PRO A 49 40.10 -26.71 -8.54
N SER A 50 39.71 -25.85 -7.61
CA SER A 50 39.33 -26.27 -6.25
C SER A 50 37.86 -26.10 -5.83
N GLU A 51 36.92 -25.65 -6.68
CA GLU A 51 35.56 -25.42 -6.21
C GLU A 51 34.45 -25.99 -7.11
N THR A 52 33.43 -26.54 -6.46
CA THR A 52 32.18 -27.02 -7.07
C THR A 52 31.45 -25.87 -7.78
N ARG A 53 31.22 -25.97 -9.06
CA ARG A 53 30.72 -24.98 -10.02
C ARG A 53 29.45 -24.21 -9.65
N PHE A 54 28.66 -24.68 -8.72
CA PHE A 54 27.35 -24.11 -8.36
C PHE A 54 27.11 -24.13 -6.84
N GLY A 55 28.14 -23.90 -6.05
CA GLY A 55 28.04 -23.81 -4.59
C GLY A 55 27.35 -22.51 -4.11
N VAL A 56 27.24 -22.38 -2.81
CA VAL A 56 26.64 -21.21 -2.11
C VAL A 56 27.31 -19.90 -2.54
N LEU A 57 28.60 -19.93 -2.84
CA LEU A 57 29.38 -18.77 -3.31
C LEU A 57 28.87 -18.23 -4.66
N SER A 58 28.40 -19.08 -5.57
CA SER A 58 27.83 -18.65 -6.86
C SER A 58 26.51 -17.90 -6.69
N VAL A 59 25.74 -18.21 -5.64
CA VAL A 59 24.50 -17.48 -5.30
C VAL A 59 24.83 -16.06 -4.80
N ALA A 60 25.82 -15.93 -3.94
CA ALA A 60 26.28 -14.61 -3.47
C ALA A 60 26.82 -13.75 -4.63
N LYS A 61 27.64 -14.34 -5.52
CA LYS A 61 28.11 -13.66 -6.73
C LYS A 61 26.95 -13.22 -7.63
N ALA A 62 25.91 -14.04 -7.77
CA ALA A 62 24.73 -13.71 -8.55
C ALA A 62 23.95 -12.51 -7.97
N ILE A 63 23.79 -12.44 -6.65
CA ILE A 63 23.11 -11.31 -6.00
C ILE A 63 23.91 -10.02 -6.19
N VAL A 64 25.23 -10.05 -5.91
CA VAL A 64 26.10 -8.87 -6.06
C VAL A 64 26.15 -8.44 -7.53
N CYS A 65 26.31 -9.39 -8.45
CA CYS A 65 26.30 -9.10 -9.89
C CYS A 65 24.97 -8.46 -10.30
N ALA A 66 23.82 -9.00 -9.88
CA ALA A 66 22.51 -8.45 -10.23
C ALA A 66 22.32 -7.01 -9.73
N LEU A 67 22.69 -6.74 -8.47
CA LEU A 67 22.55 -5.42 -7.86
C LEU A 67 23.48 -4.41 -8.53
N VAL A 68 24.78 -4.69 -8.56
CA VAL A 68 25.78 -3.75 -9.09
C VAL A 68 25.57 -3.52 -10.60
N PHE A 69 25.32 -4.59 -11.36
CA PHE A 69 25.04 -4.48 -12.80
C PHE A 69 23.83 -3.59 -13.05
N SER A 70 22.71 -3.88 -12.41
CA SER A 70 21.45 -3.17 -12.67
C SER A 70 21.54 -1.70 -12.25
N GLU A 71 22.11 -1.39 -11.09
CA GLU A 71 22.31 -0.02 -10.63
C GLU A 71 23.24 0.77 -11.57
N CYS A 72 24.40 0.22 -11.92
CA CYS A 72 25.34 0.89 -12.83
C CYS A 72 24.75 1.07 -14.23
N PHE A 73 24.06 0.04 -14.75
CA PHE A 73 23.43 0.09 -16.06
C PHE A 73 22.34 1.17 -16.11
N LEU A 74 21.41 1.15 -15.14
CA LEU A 74 20.30 2.09 -15.07
C LEU A 74 20.77 3.52 -14.80
N PHE A 75 21.82 3.69 -13.98
CA PHE A 75 22.45 4.99 -13.76
C PHE A 75 23.03 5.56 -15.07
N LEU A 76 23.83 4.79 -15.81
CA LEU A 76 24.38 5.24 -17.08
C LEU A 76 23.31 5.47 -18.15
N TYR A 77 22.28 4.62 -18.17
CA TYR A 77 21.13 4.77 -19.06
C TYR A 77 20.32 6.05 -18.76
N GLN A 78 20.14 6.41 -17.49
CA GLN A 78 19.40 7.59 -17.06
C GLN A 78 20.15 8.89 -17.37
N HIS A 79 21.47 8.94 -17.10
CA HIS A 79 22.26 10.18 -17.18
C HIS A 79 22.73 10.55 -18.58
N ARG A 80 22.36 9.78 -19.62
CA ARG A 80 22.65 10.10 -21.04
C ARG A 80 24.10 10.52 -21.27
N PHE A 81 25.08 9.76 -20.78
CA PHE A 81 26.51 10.10 -20.87
C PHE A 81 27.02 10.33 -22.29
N ILE A 82 26.36 9.77 -23.30
CA ILE A 82 26.71 10.00 -24.73
C ILE A 82 25.46 10.52 -25.44
N HIS A 83 25.54 11.76 -25.91
CA HIS A 83 24.59 12.35 -26.85
C HIS A 83 25.03 11.98 -28.28
N PHE A 84 24.38 11.01 -28.88
CA PHE A 84 24.49 10.80 -30.32
C PHE A 84 23.65 11.87 -31.05
N THR A 85 24.24 13.05 -31.26
CA THR A 85 23.59 14.18 -31.95
C THR A 85 23.43 13.98 -33.46
N PHE A 86 23.96 12.88 -34.02
CA PHE A 86 23.99 12.65 -35.48
C PHE A 86 22.70 12.03 -36.06
N LEU A 87 21.73 11.62 -35.25
CA LEU A 87 20.52 10.97 -35.73
C LEU A 87 19.28 11.86 -35.45
N HIS A 88 19.26 13.03 -36.13
CA HIS A 88 18.04 13.86 -36.14
C HIS A 88 17.21 13.49 -37.39
N ASN A 89 15.94 13.18 -37.15
CA ASN A 89 14.77 13.24 -38.02
C ASN A 89 14.24 12.01 -38.78
N GLU A 90 14.86 10.82 -38.77
CA GLU A 90 14.25 9.68 -39.50
C GLU A 90 14.35 8.30 -38.79
N VAL A 91 14.65 8.25 -37.50
CA VAL A 91 14.87 6.98 -36.80
C VAL A 91 13.68 6.65 -35.88
N ASP A 92 13.15 5.43 -36.04
CA ASP A 92 12.08 4.87 -35.21
C ASP A 92 12.45 4.93 -33.71
N ASP A 93 11.48 5.26 -32.85
CA ASP A 93 11.63 5.37 -31.39
C ASP A 93 12.29 4.14 -30.76
N ASN A 94 12.00 2.94 -31.28
CA ASN A 94 12.61 1.70 -30.83
C ASN A 94 14.13 1.63 -31.09
N MET A 95 14.57 2.21 -32.20
CA MET A 95 15.99 2.27 -32.55
C MET A 95 16.76 3.28 -31.68
N HIS A 96 16.12 4.40 -31.32
CA HIS A 96 16.68 5.35 -30.35
C HIS A 96 16.87 4.71 -28.95
N LEU A 97 15.90 3.92 -28.50
CA LEU A 97 16.00 3.19 -27.24
C LEU A 97 17.10 2.13 -27.25
N ALA A 98 17.26 1.40 -28.38
CA ALA A 98 18.31 0.40 -28.55
C ALA A 98 19.72 1.04 -28.54
N ILE A 99 19.93 2.12 -29.28
CA ILE A 99 21.19 2.87 -29.32
C ILE A 99 21.56 3.42 -27.94
N ARG A 100 20.58 3.95 -27.21
CA ARG A 100 20.78 4.44 -25.85
C ARG A 100 21.22 3.34 -24.88
N ALA A 101 20.74 2.10 -25.06
CA ALA A 101 21.11 0.96 -24.24
C ALA A 101 22.47 0.37 -24.60
N MET A 102 22.99 0.58 -25.82
CA MET A 102 24.25 -0.01 -26.28
C MET A 102 25.47 0.38 -25.43
N PHE A 103 25.60 1.65 -25.08
CA PHE A 103 26.75 2.12 -24.28
C PHE A 103 26.81 1.44 -22.89
N PRO A 104 25.77 1.52 -22.05
CA PRO A 104 25.79 0.81 -20.78
C PRO A 104 25.86 -0.72 -20.94
N ALA A 105 25.33 -1.30 -22.04
CA ALA A 105 25.39 -2.73 -22.30
C ALA A 105 26.80 -3.26 -22.59
N ILE A 106 27.71 -2.41 -23.06
CA ILE A 106 29.13 -2.76 -23.31
C ILE A 106 29.97 -2.39 -22.10
N VAL A 107 29.83 -1.18 -21.60
CA VAL A 107 30.72 -0.60 -20.58
C VAL A 107 30.54 -1.30 -19.22
N VAL A 108 29.29 -1.55 -18.78
CA VAL A 108 29.06 -2.14 -17.47
C VAL A 108 29.59 -3.57 -17.37
N PRO A 109 29.25 -4.51 -18.29
CA PRO A 109 29.85 -5.85 -18.26
C PRO A 109 31.36 -5.82 -18.31
N PHE A 110 31.94 -5.01 -19.22
CA PHE A 110 33.38 -4.91 -19.38
C PHE A 110 34.07 -4.51 -18.07
N PHE A 111 33.62 -3.43 -17.44
CA PHE A 111 34.19 -2.99 -16.15
C PHE A 111 33.94 -3.98 -15.02
N MET A 112 32.78 -4.62 -14.96
CA MET A 112 32.50 -5.63 -13.93
C MET A 112 33.41 -6.86 -14.08
N ILE A 113 33.60 -7.36 -15.31
CA ILE A 113 34.47 -8.49 -15.58
C ILE A 113 35.95 -8.14 -15.29
N LEU A 114 36.39 -6.94 -15.67
CA LEU A 114 37.73 -6.46 -15.40
C LEU A 114 37.97 -6.26 -13.90
N MET A 115 37.04 -5.64 -13.19
CA MET A 115 37.09 -5.47 -11.73
C MET A 115 37.09 -6.81 -11.02
N TYR A 116 36.28 -7.75 -11.46
CA TYR A 116 36.26 -9.09 -10.90
C TYR A 116 37.59 -9.81 -11.10
N GLY A 117 38.11 -9.82 -12.31
CA GLY A 117 39.39 -10.49 -12.61
C GLY A 117 40.59 -9.88 -11.91
N TYR A 118 40.56 -8.56 -11.60
CA TYR A 118 41.70 -7.86 -11.00
C TYR A 118 41.61 -7.76 -9.47
N PHE A 119 40.39 -7.58 -8.89
CA PHE A 119 40.21 -7.31 -7.45
C PHE A 119 39.48 -8.41 -6.68
N LEU A 120 38.69 -9.25 -7.35
CA LEU A 120 37.80 -10.19 -6.69
C LEU A 120 38.06 -11.67 -7.03
N ALA A 121 38.91 -11.96 -8.03
CA ALA A 121 39.31 -13.34 -8.34
C ALA A 121 40.03 -14.01 -7.16
N ASP A 122 40.78 -13.23 -6.39
CA ASP A 122 41.29 -13.60 -5.06
C ASP A 122 40.37 -13.06 -3.97
N LEU A 123 39.26 -13.75 -3.68
CA LEU A 123 38.48 -13.53 -2.46
C LEU A 123 39.23 -13.98 -1.19
N GLN A 124 40.55 -13.83 -1.18
CA GLN A 124 41.40 -13.87 0.00
C GLN A 124 41.08 -12.73 0.99
N LEU A 125 40.17 -11.80 0.61
CA LEU A 125 39.81 -10.69 1.49
C LEU A 125 39.23 -11.22 2.81
N VAL A 126 38.34 -12.22 2.76
CA VAL A 126 37.82 -12.86 3.97
C VAL A 126 38.91 -13.65 4.67
N ASN A 127 39.76 -14.36 3.92
CA ASN A 127 40.88 -15.12 4.43
C ASN A 127 41.99 -14.24 5.05
N SER A 128 42.10 -12.98 4.64
CA SER A 128 43.08 -12.03 5.18
C SER A 128 42.51 -11.14 6.27
N VAL A 129 41.25 -10.70 6.12
CA VAL A 129 40.58 -9.79 7.07
C VAL A 129 40.11 -10.54 8.31
N LEU A 130 39.61 -11.77 8.18
CA LEU A 130 39.11 -12.52 9.31
C LEU A 130 40.21 -12.84 10.35
N PRO A 131 41.40 -13.36 10.00
CA PRO A 131 42.53 -13.52 10.92
C PRO A 131 43.01 -12.20 11.52
N PHE A 132 42.98 -11.12 10.72
CA PHE A 132 43.34 -9.77 11.25
C PHE A 132 42.34 -9.28 12.30
N LEU A 133 41.04 -9.50 12.14
CA LEU A 133 39.99 -9.10 13.08
C LEU A 133 39.96 -9.99 14.33
N ILE A 134 40.21 -11.29 14.19
CA ILE A 134 40.15 -12.26 15.27
C ILE A 134 41.47 -12.23 16.08
N GLY A 135 42.56 -11.80 15.47
CA GLY A 135 43.91 -11.87 16.03
C GLY A 135 44.51 -13.29 15.99
N PRO A 136 45.77 -13.48 16.32
CA PRO A 136 46.41 -14.79 16.32
C PRO A 136 45.75 -15.70 17.36
N VAL A 137 45.28 -16.87 16.93
CA VAL A 137 44.86 -17.95 17.82
C VAL A 137 46.16 -18.61 18.36
N THR A 138 46.67 -18.11 19.47
CA THR A 138 47.99 -18.50 19.98
C THR A 138 47.95 -19.65 20.99
N ASP A 139 46.77 -20.01 21.51
CA ASP A 139 46.63 -21.00 22.54
C ASP A 139 46.00 -22.31 22.04
N ALA A 140 46.54 -23.43 22.51
CA ALA A 140 45.97 -24.76 22.31
C ALA A 140 44.56 -24.93 22.90
N SER A 141 44.03 -23.90 23.60
CA SER A 141 42.70 -23.85 24.19
C SER A 141 41.59 -23.41 23.20
N GLY A 142 41.92 -23.09 21.94
CA GLY A 142 40.96 -22.67 20.89
C GLY A 142 40.57 -21.20 20.98
N LEU A 143 39.38 -20.86 20.36
CA LEU A 143 38.86 -19.50 20.32
C LEU A 143 38.43 -19.01 21.70
N GLY A 144 38.84 -17.77 22.07
CA GLY A 144 38.31 -17.11 23.24
C GLY A 144 36.92 -16.52 23.04
N TYR A 145 36.29 -16.05 24.12
CA TYR A 145 34.94 -15.45 24.08
C TYR A 145 34.84 -14.27 23.09
N TRP A 146 35.81 -13.37 23.11
CA TRP A 146 35.79 -12.20 22.22
C TRP A 146 35.99 -12.58 20.75
N GLN A 147 36.86 -13.53 20.50
CA GLN A 147 37.12 -14.04 19.15
C GLN A 147 35.86 -14.71 18.57
N SER A 148 35.17 -15.53 19.36
CA SER A 148 33.90 -16.17 18.98
C SER A 148 32.78 -15.15 18.79
N SER A 149 32.73 -14.09 19.62
CA SER A 149 31.75 -13.00 19.49
C SER A 149 31.97 -12.21 18.20
N ILE A 150 33.22 -11.93 17.81
CA ILE A 150 33.58 -11.28 16.55
C ILE A 150 33.21 -12.17 15.37
N LEU A 151 33.48 -13.47 15.46
CA LEU A 151 33.12 -14.44 14.43
C LEU A 151 31.61 -14.49 14.20
N ILE A 152 30.82 -14.54 15.25
CA ILE A 152 29.35 -14.47 15.20
C ILE A 152 28.93 -13.13 14.58
N LEU A 153 29.48 -12.01 15.02
CA LEU A 153 29.18 -10.69 14.47
C LEU A 153 29.40 -10.64 12.94
N VAL A 154 30.55 -11.11 12.48
CA VAL A 154 30.89 -11.15 11.04
C VAL A 154 29.91 -12.07 10.31
N ASN A 155 29.61 -13.25 10.85
CA ASN A 155 28.62 -14.17 10.30
C ASN A 155 27.24 -13.50 10.14
N GLN A 156 26.76 -12.81 11.18
CA GLN A 156 25.45 -12.17 11.12
C GLN A 156 25.41 -10.96 10.18
N LEU A 157 26.49 -10.21 10.07
CA LEU A 157 26.60 -9.12 9.09
C LEU A 157 26.59 -9.64 7.65
N LEU A 158 27.27 -10.74 7.37
CA LEU A 158 27.22 -11.39 6.06
C LEU A 158 25.79 -11.85 5.72
N TRP A 159 25.12 -12.52 6.64
CA TRP A 159 23.71 -12.91 6.48
C TRP A 159 22.80 -11.70 6.29
N PHE A 160 23.04 -10.60 7.00
CA PHE A 160 22.27 -9.38 6.85
C PHE A 160 22.39 -8.75 5.46
N VAL A 161 23.53 -8.91 4.80
CA VAL A 161 23.77 -8.47 3.41
C VAL A 161 23.28 -9.51 2.38
N GLY A 162 22.78 -10.68 2.84
CA GLY A 162 22.28 -11.75 1.97
C GLY A 162 23.35 -12.77 1.56
N ILE A 163 24.51 -12.71 2.19
CA ILE A 163 25.61 -13.68 1.96
C ILE A 163 25.52 -14.77 3.05
N HIS A 164 25.66 -16.03 2.65
CA HIS A 164 25.65 -17.14 3.60
C HIS A 164 26.93 -17.15 4.43
N GLY A 165 26.89 -16.46 5.60
CA GLY A 165 28.06 -16.17 6.41
C GLY A 165 28.81 -17.44 6.87
N SER A 166 28.09 -18.47 7.32
CA SER A 166 28.69 -19.72 7.78
C SER A 166 29.52 -20.39 6.69
N ALA A 167 29.01 -20.44 5.46
CA ALA A 167 29.75 -21.03 4.33
C ALA A 167 30.99 -20.21 3.93
N MET A 168 30.93 -18.87 4.05
CA MET A 168 32.07 -18.00 3.80
C MET A 168 33.15 -18.14 4.86
N ILE A 169 32.74 -18.33 6.11
CA ILE A 169 33.64 -18.54 7.24
C ILE A 169 34.26 -19.96 7.18
N GLU A 170 33.51 -20.97 6.76
CA GLU A 170 34.01 -22.35 6.61
C GLU A 170 35.22 -22.44 5.67
N VAL A 171 35.16 -21.78 4.53
CA VAL A 171 36.29 -21.74 3.57
C VAL A 171 37.57 -21.18 4.20
N SER A 172 37.41 -20.29 5.22
CA SER A 172 38.53 -19.65 5.92
C SER A 172 38.87 -20.30 7.26
N ALA A 173 37.99 -21.13 7.78
CA ALA A 173 37.94 -21.52 9.21
C ALA A 173 38.50 -22.92 9.50
N ASP A 174 38.78 -23.77 8.49
CA ASP A 174 39.47 -25.04 8.73
C ASP A 174 40.83 -24.83 9.43
N ALA A 175 41.42 -23.65 9.29
CA ALA A 175 42.62 -23.21 10.01
C ALA A 175 42.34 -22.55 11.38
N ILE A 176 41.10 -22.08 11.62
CA ILE A 176 40.72 -21.31 12.84
C ILE A 176 40.07 -22.20 13.87
N PHE A 177 39.22 -23.13 13.46
CA PHE A 177 38.63 -24.15 14.30
C PHE A 177 39.57 -25.35 14.43
N MET A 178 40.59 -25.23 15.28
CA MET A 178 41.43 -26.37 15.63
C MET A 178 40.54 -27.52 16.16
N GLN A 179 40.68 -28.70 15.58
CA GLN A 179 40.08 -29.94 16.04
C GLN A 179 40.72 -30.38 17.36
N GLY A 180 40.21 -29.84 18.47
CA GLY A 180 40.60 -30.25 19.82
C GLY A 180 39.37 -30.74 20.58
N GLU A 181 39.38 -31.98 21.07
CA GLU A 181 38.40 -32.41 22.06
C GLU A 181 38.50 -31.52 23.30
N GLY A 182 37.38 -30.93 23.75
CA GLY A 182 37.30 -30.12 24.95
C GLY A 182 37.46 -28.60 24.81
N VAL A 183 37.43 -28.06 23.58
CA VAL A 183 37.62 -26.61 23.35
C VAL A 183 36.32 -25.85 23.61
N LEU A 184 36.35 -24.97 24.62
CA LEU A 184 35.35 -23.92 24.82
C LEU A 184 35.21 -23.10 23.53
N TYR A 185 33.97 -22.92 23.04
CA TYR A 185 33.65 -22.24 21.76
C TYR A 185 34.05 -23.00 20.48
N SER A 186 34.00 -24.35 20.54
CA SER A 186 34.06 -25.16 19.34
C SER A 186 32.95 -24.77 18.38
N ARG A 187 33.09 -25.11 17.09
CA ARG A 187 32.03 -24.95 16.09
C ARG A 187 30.71 -25.57 16.58
N GLN A 188 30.77 -26.76 17.17
CA GLN A 188 29.62 -27.45 17.73
C GLN A 188 28.94 -26.64 18.84
N PHE A 189 29.70 -26.02 19.75
CA PHE A 189 29.14 -25.17 20.82
C PHE A 189 28.39 -23.96 20.23
N ILE A 190 28.95 -23.29 19.21
CA ILE A 190 28.33 -22.13 18.53
C ILE A 190 27.06 -22.59 17.81
N ASP A 191 27.08 -23.69 17.07
CA ASP A 191 25.91 -24.20 16.34
C ASP A 191 24.77 -24.59 17.28
N ILE A 192 25.06 -25.19 18.44
CA ILE A 192 24.06 -25.63 19.41
C ILE A 192 23.47 -24.49 20.23
N TYR A 193 24.28 -23.55 20.70
CA TYR A 193 23.84 -22.53 21.66
C TYR A 193 23.73 -21.12 21.11
N ALA A 194 24.42 -20.77 20.00
CA ALA A 194 24.32 -19.46 19.38
C ALA A 194 23.39 -19.43 18.16
N HIS A 195 23.35 -20.52 17.38
CA HIS A 195 22.59 -20.57 16.12
C HIS A 195 21.28 -21.38 16.23
N MET A 196 20.58 -21.28 17.37
CA MET A 196 19.30 -21.97 17.57
C MET A 196 18.22 -21.48 16.58
N GLY A 197 17.80 -22.37 15.69
CA GLY A 197 16.92 -22.03 14.58
C GLY A 197 17.66 -21.47 13.36
N GLY A 198 19.01 -21.55 13.33
CA GLY A 198 19.89 -21.01 12.31
C GLY A 198 20.48 -19.66 12.68
N ALA A 199 21.17 -19.02 11.74
CA ALA A 199 21.80 -17.70 11.94
C ALA A 199 20.80 -16.69 12.53
N GLY A 200 21.26 -15.89 13.50
CA GLY A 200 20.42 -14.90 14.19
C GLY A 200 19.60 -15.48 15.34
N CYS A 201 19.80 -16.73 15.75
CA CYS A 201 18.98 -17.39 16.77
C CYS A 201 17.48 -17.29 16.42
N THR A 202 17.15 -17.62 15.17
CA THR A 202 15.85 -17.31 14.56
C THR A 202 14.68 -18.09 15.14
N LEU A 203 14.91 -19.14 15.93
CA LEU A 203 13.81 -19.78 16.67
C LEU A 203 13.17 -18.80 17.68
N GLY A 204 13.97 -17.95 18.33
CA GLY A 204 13.43 -16.88 19.16
C GLY A 204 12.67 -15.83 18.36
N LEU A 205 13.11 -15.52 17.14
CA LEU A 205 12.36 -14.66 16.21
C LEU A 205 11.02 -15.28 15.84
N ILE A 206 10.98 -16.60 15.55
CA ILE A 206 9.72 -17.31 15.28
C ILE A 206 8.75 -17.15 16.43
N VAL A 207 9.21 -17.40 17.66
CA VAL A 207 8.37 -17.24 18.87
C VAL A 207 7.88 -15.79 19.00
N ALA A 208 8.74 -14.79 18.79
CA ALA A 208 8.33 -13.38 18.83
C ALA A 208 7.29 -13.03 17.75
N LEU A 209 7.42 -13.58 16.53
CA LEU A 209 6.49 -13.36 15.41
C LEU A 209 5.12 -13.99 15.62
N LEU A 210 5.01 -15.09 16.40
CA LEU A 210 3.70 -15.66 16.75
C LEU A 210 2.81 -14.66 17.51
N PHE A 211 3.42 -13.69 18.18
CA PHE A 211 2.75 -12.61 18.89
C PHE A 211 2.75 -11.27 18.12
N SER A 212 3.07 -11.28 16.81
CA SER A 212 3.00 -10.10 15.94
C SER A 212 1.55 -9.64 15.76
N LYS A 213 1.34 -8.33 15.61
CA LYS A 213 0.03 -7.75 15.28
C LYS A 213 -0.40 -8.07 13.84
N LYS A 214 0.54 -8.24 12.91
CA LYS A 214 0.28 -8.55 11.50
C LYS A 214 -0.02 -10.04 11.30
N SER A 215 -1.14 -10.34 10.64
CA SER A 215 -1.56 -11.72 10.32
C SER A 215 -0.52 -12.48 9.50
N ASP A 216 0.07 -11.80 8.51
CA ASP A 216 1.04 -12.38 7.57
C ASP A 216 2.31 -12.82 8.30
N ASN A 217 2.80 -12.00 9.25
CA ASN A 217 3.94 -12.34 10.08
C ASN A 217 3.65 -13.55 10.98
N ARG A 218 2.45 -13.62 11.58
CA ARG A 218 2.04 -14.80 12.37
C ARG A 218 1.92 -16.06 11.53
N GLN A 219 1.41 -15.94 10.29
CA GLN A 219 1.27 -17.06 9.37
C GLN A 219 2.64 -17.57 8.92
N LEU A 220 3.56 -16.67 8.56
CA LEU A 220 4.94 -16.99 8.23
C LEU A 220 5.63 -17.74 9.39
N ALA A 221 5.46 -17.23 10.63
CA ALA A 221 6.00 -17.88 11.82
C ALA A 221 5.51 -19.33 11.97
N LYS A 222 4.21 -19.59 11.78
CA LYS A 222 3.63 -20.95 11.85
C LYS A 222 4.28 -21.91 10.85
N TYR A 223 4.54 -21.46 9.61
CA TYR A 223 5.24 -22.29 8.61
C TYR A 223 6.71 -22.47 8.92
N ALA A 224 7.35 -21.50 9.60
CA ALA A 224 8.76 -21.54 9.93
C ALA A 224 9.10 -22.38 11.18
N ILE A 225 8.12 -22.77 12.00
CA ILE A 225 8.37 -23.56 13.23
C ILE A 225 9.10 -24.85 12.92
N LEU A 226 8.57 -25.65 12.01
CA LEU A 226 9.14 -26.98 11.72
C LEU A 226 10.56 -26.88 11.14
N PRO A 227 10.84 -26.08 10.09
CA PRO A 227 12.21 -25.87 9.63
C PRO A 227 13.12 -25.30 10.73
N GLY A 228 12.64 -24.34 11.51
CA GLY A 228 13.41 -23.70 12.57
C GLY A 228 13.86 -24.65 13.69
N ILE A 229 13.07 -25.68 14.01
CA ILE A 229 13.47 -26.72 14.96
C ILE A 229 14.71 -27.49 14.45
N PHE A 230 14.86 -27.62 13.13
CA PHE A 230 16.01 -28.24 12.47
C PHE A 230 17.12 -27.26 12.06
N ASN A 231 17.12 -26.06 12.62
CA ASN A 231 18.07 -24.97 12.33
C ASN A 231 18.03 -24.45 10.88
N ILE A 232 16.91 -24.65 10.16
CA ILE A 232 16.69 -24.19 8.81
C ILE A 232 15.90 -22.86 8.87
N ASN A 233 16.50 -21.75 8.45
CA ASN A 233 15.92 -20.41 8.59
C ASN A 233 15.68 -19.66 7.27
N GLU A 234 15.91 -20.28 6.13
CA GLU A 234 15.76 -19.67 4.80
C GLU A 234 14.35 -19.11 4.59
N LEU A 235 13.32 -19.83 5.09
CA LEU A 235 11.95 -19.37 5.00
C LEU A 235 11.73 -18.01 5.70
N LEU A 236 12.42 -17.76 6.81
CA LEU A 236 12.37 -16.49 7.53
C LEU A 236 13.22 -15.43 6.87
N ILE A 237 14.43 -15.77 6.43
CA ILE A 237 15.36 -14.82 5.82
C ILE A 237 14.77 -14.21 4.56
N PHE A 238 14.08 -15.03 3.75
CA PHE A 238 13.46 -14.58 2.49
C PHE A 238 11.98 -14.18 2.64
N GLY A 239 11.24 -14.81 3.55
CA GLY A 239 9.82 -14.53 3.76
C GLY A 239 9.57 -13.29 4.63
N LEU A 240 10.35 -13.11 5.69
CA LEU A 240 10.45 -11.86 6.43
C LEU A 240 11.72 -11.19 5.92
N PRO A 241 11.67 -10.06 5.18
CA PRO A 241 12.88 -9.49 4.62
C PRO A 241 13.86 -9.07 5.74
N ILE A 242 14.68 -10.02 6.22
CA ILE A 242 15.71 -9.78 7.23
C ILE A 242 16.88 -9.05 6.59
N VAL A 243 17.20 -9.41 5.34
CA VAL A 243 18.24 -8.77 4.55
C VAL A 243 17.95 -7.27 4.40
N PHE A 244 18.90 -6.43 4.78
CA PHE A 244 18.81 -4.96 4.83
C PHE A 244 17.65 -4.40 5.68
N ASN A 245 17.08 -5.18 6.59
CA ASN A 245 16.01 -4.73 7.48
C ASN A 245 16.58 -4.06 8.72
N ARG A 246 16.61 -2.73 8.74
CA ARG A 246 17.14 -1.93 9.86
C ARG A 246 16.50 -2.23 11.23
N TYR A 247 15.27 -2.71 11.24
CA TYR A 247 14.56 -3.05 12.50
C TYR A 247 15.04 -4.36 13.08
N LEU A 248 15.48 -5.30 12.24
CA LEU A 248 15.91 -6.63 12.67
C LEU A 248 17.42 -6.78 12.81
N LEU A 249 18.22 -5.86 12.27
CA LEU A 249 19.69 -5.93 12.32
C LEU A 249 20.23 -6.13 13.74
N LEU A 250 19.81 -5.26 14.67
CA LEU A 250 20.36 -5.28 16.01
C LEU A 250 20.01 -6.57 16.77
N PRO A 251 18.73 -7.02 16.85
CA PRO A 251 18.43 -8.28 17.52
C PRO A 251 19.02 -9.50 16.78
N PHE A 252 19.16 -9.45 15.45
CA PHE A 252 19.75 -10.53 14.65
C PHE A 252 21.23 -10.76 14.97
N ILE A 253 21.97 -9.68 15.31
CA ILE A 253 23.35 -9.75 15.75
C ILE A 253 23.44 -10.12 17.23
N LEU A 254 22.65 -9.49 18.09
CA LEU A 254 22.78 -9.63 19.53
C LEU A 254 22.23 -10.95 20.08
N ALA A 255 21.20 -11.54 19.45
CA ALA A 255 20.59 -12.75 19.97
C ALA A 255 21.57 -13.93 20.04
N PRO A 256 22.36 -14.27 19.01
CA PRO A 256 23.35 -15.33 19.10
C PRO A 256 24.45 -15.08 20.13
N ILE A 257 24.90 -13.84 20.24
CA ILE A 257 25.94 -13.47 21.22
C ILE A 257 25.40 -13.63 22.65
N LEU A 258 24.16 -13.20 22.90
CA LEU A 258 23.49 -13.31 24.18
C LEU A 258 23.26 -14.76 24.60
N THR A 259 22.78 -15.59 23.66
CA THR A 259 22.56 -17.01 23.95
C THR A 259 23.85 -17.80 24.14
N MET A 260 24.90 -17.46 23.37
CA MET A 260 26.27 -17.98 23.62
C MET A 260 26.78 -17.59 25.02
N THR A 261 26.58 -16.33 25.41
CA THR A 261 26.99 -15.85 26.76
C THR A 261 26.23 -16.61 27.85
N LEU A 262 24.94 -16.85 27.68
CA LEU A 262 24.11 -17.61 28.60
C LEU A 262 24.65 -19.05 28.79
N ALA A 263 24.94 -19.73 27.66
CA ALA A 263 25.50 -21.07 27.68
C ALA A 263 26.89 -21.11 28.37
N ARG A 264 27.70 -20.10 28.12
CA ARG A 264 28.99 -19.93 28.83
C ARG A 264 28.81 -19.84 30.34
N ILE A 265 27.92 -18.96 30.80
CA ILE A 265 27.65 -18.78 32.25
C ILE A 265 27.18 -20.10 32.86
N ALA A 266 26.31 -20.84 32.14
CA ALA A 266 25.84 -22.15 32.58
C ALA A 266 26.99 -23.18 32.67
N MET A 267 27.97 -23.11 31.78
CA MET A 267 29.15 -23.99 31.77
C MET A 267 30.12 -23.62 32.90
N GLU A 268 30.44 -22.34 33.08
CA GLU A 268 31.28 -21.86 34.18
C GLU A 268 30.66 -22.15 35.56
N GLY A 269 29.31 -22.13 35.64
CA GLY A 269 28.56 -22.51 36.85
C GLY A 269 28.41 -24.00 37.06
N GLY A 270 29.00 -24.86 36.23
CA GLY A 270 28.93 -26.32 36.35
C GLY A 270 27.55 -26.91 36.02
N LEU A 271 26.63 -26.10 35.43
CA LEU A 271 25.29 -26.55 35.04
C LEU A 271 25.28 -27.22 33.66
N LEU A 272 26.26 -26.89 32.82
CA LEU A 272 26.39 -27.39 31.45
C LEU A 272 27.76 -27.99 31.24
N SER A 273 27.83 -29.19 30.68
CA SER A 273 29.06 -29.82 30.16
C SER A 273 28.90 -30.12 28.66
N MET A 274 30.00 -30.34 27.97
CA MET A 274 30.05 -30.75 26.57
C MET A 274 30.64 -32.15 26.42
N ASP A 275 30.35 -33.03 27.40
CA ASP A 275 30.92 -34.39 27.48
C ASP A 275 30.10 -35.44 26.67
N GLY A 276 29.06 -34.96 25.98
CA GLY A 276 28.16 -35.86 25.22
C GLY A 276 28.62 -36.13 23.79
N ILE A 277 27.66 -36.53 22.95
CA ILE A 277 27.91 -36.95 21.57
C ILE A 277 28.01 -35.68 20.67
N ASN A 278 28.93 -35.71 19.74
CA ASN A 278 29.00 -34.68 18.69
C ASN A 278 27.77 -34.79 17.78
N THR A 279 27.00 -33.69 17.69
CA THR A 279 25.77 -33.63 16.91
C THR A 279 25.96 -32.75 15.68
N GLY A 280 25.34 -33.12 14.57
CA GLY A 280 25.32 -32.26 13.36
C GLY A 280 24.50 -30.98 13.58
N TRP A 281 24.82 -29.94 12.82
CA TRP A 281 24.15 -28.62 12.89
C TRP A 281 22.63 -28.67 12.70
N SER A 282 22.12 -29.65 11.92
CA SER A 282 20.69 -29.84 11.64
C SER A 282 19.96 -30.71 12.68
N THR A 283 20.65 -31.12 13.77
CA THR A 283 19.99 -31.86 14.85
C THR A 283 18.92 -30.98 15.51
N PRO A 284 17.71 -31.52 15.75
CA PRO A 284 16.62 -30.75 16.36
C PRO A 284 17.03 -30.10 17.68
N ILE A 285 16.59 -28.84 17.84
CA ILE A 285 16.81 -28.09 19.11
C ILE A 285 16.17 -28.88 20.26
N LEU A 286 16.74 -28.75 21.45
CA LEU A 286 16.54 -29.52 22.68
C LEU A 286 17.17 -30.92 22.60
N LEU A 287 17.04 -31.65 21.48
CA LEU A 287 17.73 -32.92 21.31
C LEU A 287 19.25 -32.70 21.18
N SER A 288 19.66 -31.73 20.39
CA SER A 288 21.09 -31.35 20.24
C SER A 288 21.72 -30.95 21.57
N GLY A 289 21.03 -30.15 22.40
CA GLY A 289 21.51 -29.78 23.74
C GLY A 289 21.57 -30.95 24.69
N TYR A 290 20.57 -31.86 24.66
CA TYR A 290 20.57 -33.07 25.48
C TYR A 290 21.71 -34.02 25.12
N LEU A 291 21.90 -34.28 23.83
CA LEU A 291 22.94 -35.21 23.36
C LEU A 291 24.35 -34.67 23.58
N SER A 292 24.58 -33.39 23.34
CA SER A 292 25.91 -32.76 23.50
C SER A 292 26.27 -32.47 24.97
N GLY A 293 25.29 -32.21 25.80
CA GLY A 293 25.49 -32.02 27.24
C GLY A 293 25.52 -33.32 28.03
N GLY A 294 25.18 -34.43 27.43
CA GLY A 294 25.09 -35.75 28.12
C GLY A 294 23.98 -35.83 29.18
N ASN A 295 23.22 -34.74 29.38
CA ASN A 295 22.15 -34.64 30.36
C ASN A 295 21.08 -33.60 29.95
N ILE A 296 20.01 -33.49 30.75
CA ILE A 296 18.89 -32.59 30.45
C ILE A 296 19.26 -31.09 30.56
N SER A 297 20.34 -30.72 31.24
CA SER A 297 20.71 -29.33 31.46
C SER A 297 21.03 -28.60 30.13
N GLY A 298 21.67 -29.30 29.18
CA GLY A 298 21.91 -28.74 27.84
C GLY A 298 20.62 -28.34 27.10
N ALA A 299 19.59 -29.18 27.18
CA ALA A 299 18.29 -28.85 26.62
C ALA A 299 17.60 -27.67 27.35
N LEU A 300 17.73 -27.60 28.66
CA LEU A 300 17.19 -26.50 29.48
C LEU A 300 17.86 -25.16 29.15
N VAL A 301 19.19 -25.16 28.94
CA VAL A 301 19.95 -23.97 28.53
C VAL A 301 19.51 -23.50 27.14
N GLN A 302 19.27 -24.44 26.19
CA GLN A 302 18.69 -24.09 24.88
C GLN A 302 17.29 -23.48 25.01
N LEU A 303 16.40 -24.09 25.79
CA LEU A 303 15.06 -23.57 26.03
C LEU A 303 15.10 -22.15 26.60
N LEU A 304 15.94 -21.92 27.60
CA LEU A 304 16.14 -20.58 28.18
C LEU A 304 16.68 -19.60 27.13
N GLY A 305 17.64 -20.03 26.31
CA GLY A 305 18.17 -19.24 25.19
C GLY A 305 17.10 -18.83 24.18
N VAL A 306 16.19 -19.74 23.82
CA VAL A 306 15.04 -19.43 22.93
C VAL A 306 14.13 -18.38 23.57
N VAL A 307 13.82 -18.50 24.86
CA VAL A 307 12.98 -17.53 25.57
C VAL A 307 13.67 -16.16 25.62
N VAL A 308 14.94 -16.11 25.98
CA VAL A 308 15.73 -14.86 26.06
C VAL A 308 15.82 -14.20 24.69
N SER A 309 16.10 -14.95 23.63
CA SER A 309 16.13 -14.40 22.28
C SER A 309 14.75 -13.90 21.82
N ALA A 310 13.66 -14.61 22.14
CA ALA A 310 12.30 -14.16 21.82
C ALA A 310 11.95 -12.83 22.52
N LEU A 311 12.32 -12.70 23.79
CA LEU A 311 12.14 -11.45 24.55
C LEU A 311 12.96 -10.30 23.95
N LEU A 312 14.18 -10.58 23.48
CA LEU A 312 15.02 -9.61 22.78
C LEU A 312 14.38 -9.18 21.45
N TYR A 313 13.86 -10.10 20.65
CA TYR A 313 13.23 -9.79 19.34
C TYR A 313 11.91 -9.02 19.48
N ARG A 314 11.14 -9.26 20.54
CA ARG A 314 9.77 -8.73 20.69
C ARG A 314 9.65 -7.21 20.49
N PRO A 315 10.43 -6.32 21.15
CA PRO A 315 10.29 -4.88 20.97
C PRO A 315 10.60 -4.42 19.53
N PHE A 316 11.50 -5.11 18.84
CA PHE A 316 11.85 -4.80 17.47
C PHE A 316 10.77 -5.23 16.48
N ILE A 317 10.12 -6.37 16.71
CA ILE A 317 8.95 -6.81 15.94
C ILE A 317 7.79 -5.83 16.11
N LEU A 318 7.51 -5.35 17.31
CA LEU A 318 6.46 -4.35 17.53
C LEU A 318 6.74 -3.03 16.77
N ARG A 319 8.01 -2.59 16.74
CA ARG A 319 8.41 -1.41 15.96
C ARG A 319 8.31 -1.67 14.44
N TYR A 320 8.69 -2.86 14.02
CA TYR A 320 8.57 -3.28 12.62
C TYR A 320 7.10 -3.32 12.16
N ASP A 321 6.22 -3.94 12.95
CA ASP A 321 4.78 -3.97 12.68
C ASP A 321 4.19 -2.56 12.56
N ALA A 322 4.55 -1.65 13.48
CA ALA A 322 4.11 -0.26 13.43
C ALA A 322 4.63 0.50 12.21
N ALA A 323 5.88 0.21 11.78
CA ALA A 323 6.45 0.81 10.57
C ALA A 323 5.75 0.30 9.29
N LEU A 324 5.43 -0.99 9.23
CA LEU A 324 4.64 -1.58 8.13
C LEU A 324 3.26 -0.96 8.05
N GLU A 325 2.57 -0.80 9.19
CA GLU A 325 1.25 -0.17 9.25
C GLU A 325 1.27 1.27 8.71
N LYS A 326 2.24 2.07 9.13
CA LYS A 326 2.44 3.43 8.60
C LYS A 326 2.71 3.44 7.09
N ARG A 327 3.52 2.51 6.60
CA ARG A 327 3.84 2.38 5.17
C ARG A 327 2.62 1.99 4.36
N ASP A 328 1.83 1.02 4.85
CA ASP A 328 0.61 0.57 4.20
C ASP A 328 -0.41 1.72 4.13
N LEU A 329 -0.60 2.46 5.22
CA LEU A 329 -1.49 3.61 5.27
C LEU A 329 -1.03 4.74 4.32
N ALA A 330 0.27 5.04 4.28
CA ALA A 330 0.82 6.05 3.35
C ALA A 330 0.61 5.64 1.89
N LYS A 331 0.79 4.34 1.58
CA LYS A 331 0.54 3.80 0.23
C LYS A 331 -0.93 3.92 -0.16
N VAL A 332 -1.85 3.59 0.76
CA VAL A 332 -3.29 3.75 0.54
C VAL A 332 -3.65 5.22 0.32
N LYS A 333 -3.17 6.14 1.16
CA LYS A 333 -3.39 7.59 0.97
C LYS A 333 -2.89 8.08 -0.40
N SER A 334 -1.73 7.61 -0.84
CA SER A 334 -1.20 7.92 -2.18
C SER A 334 -2.11 7.38 -3.29
N MET A 335 -2.60 6.14 -3.17
CA MET A 335 -3.52 5.55 -4.14
C MET A 335 -4.85 6.32 -4.18
N VAL A 336 -5.44 6.63 -3.02
CA VAL A 336 -6.65 7.45 -2.91
C VAL A 336 -6.45 8.82 -3.58
N LYS A 337 -5.33 9.49 -3.32
CA LYS A 337 -5.01 10.78 -3.96
C LYS A 337 -4.93 10.66 -5.50
N THR A 338 -4.33 9.58 -6.01
CA THR A 338 -4.27 9.31 -7.45
C THR A 338 -5.66 9.09 -8.03
N MET A 339 -6.52 8.32 -7.36
CA MET A 339 -7.88 8.04 -7.80
C MET A 339 -8.81 9.25 -7.73
N MET A 340 -8.49 10.25 -6.93
CA MET A 340 -9.22 11.53 -6.82
C MET A 340 -8.83 12.56 -7.89
N HIS A 341 -7.81 12.26 -8.71
CA HIS A 341 -7.42 13.19 -9.77
C HIS A 341 -8.51 13.27 -10.85
N PRO A 342 -8.90 14.46 -11.34
CA PRO A 342 -10.01 14.62 -12.30
C PRO A 342 -9.84 13.83 -13.61
N GLU A 343 -8.61 13.64 -14.07
CA GLU A 343 -8.28 12.87 -15.28
C GLU A 343 -8.15 11.35 -15.04
N PHE A 344 -8.44 10.88 -13.82
CA PHE A 344 -8.26 9.47 -13.48
C PHE A 344 -9.43 8.62 -14.02
N ASP A 345 -9.12 7.71 -14.95
CA ASP A 345 -10.09 6.76 -15.47
C ASP A 345 -10.26 5.57 -14.52
N MET A 346 -11.34 5.61 -13.73
CA MET A 346 -11.68 4.57 -12.76
C MET A 346 -12.04 3.24 -13.43
N ALA A 347 -12.69 3.28 -14.61
CA ALA A 347 -13.07 2.09 -15.34
C ALA A 347 -11.83 1.37 -15.89
N LEU A 348 -10.87 2.13 -16.43
CA LEU A 348 -9.59 1.59 -16.86
C LEU A 348 -8.81 1.01 -15.69
N ALA A 349 -8.80 1.68 -14.54
CA ALA A 349 -8.11 1.19 -13.35
C ALA A 349 -8.62 -0.18 -12.88
N LEU A 350 -9.92 -0.42 -12.93
CA LEU A 350 -10.52 -1.71 -12.56
C LEU A 350 -10.03 -2.88 -13.44
N THR A 351 -9.63 -2.62 -14.69
CA THR A 351 -9.12 -3.64 -15.62
C THR A 351 -7.62 -3.90 -15.47
N GLN A 352 -6.88 -2.97 -14.88
CA GLN A 352 -5.41 -3.08 -14.73
C GLN A 352 -5.01 -4.16 -13.72
N ARG A 353 -3.87 -4.86 -14.01
CA ARG A 353 -3.30 -5.89 -13.14
C ARG A 353 -2.25 -5.36 -12.14
N ASN A 354 -2.02 -4.05 -12.11
CA ASN A 354 -1.09 -3.40 -11.19
C ASN A 354 -1.68 -3.25 -9.77
N ALA A 355 -0.88 -2.69 -8.84
CA ALA A 355 -1.28 -2.49 -7.45
C ALA A 355 -2.52 -1.57 -7.31
N LEU A 356 -2.65 -0.56 -8.17
CA LEU A 356 -3.79 0.36 -8.16
C LEU A 356 -5.08 -0.34 -8.59
N GLY A 357 -5.02 -1.15 -9.66
CA GLY A 357 -6.18 -1.95 -10.10
C GLY A 357 -6.61 -3.01 -9.09
N GLN A 358 -5.64 -3.64 -8.40
CA GLN A 358 -5.95 -4.56 -7.29
C GLN A 358 -6.63 -3.83 -6.13
N PHE A 359 -6.15 -2.64 -5.78
CA PHE A 359 -6.73 -1.81 -4.75
C PHE A 359 -8.16 -1.36 -5.12
N SER A 360 -8.38 -0.88 -6.36
CA SER A 360 -9.70 -0.46 -6.84
C SER A 360 -10.72 -1.60 -6.81
N ARG A 361 -10.34 -2.81 -7.28
CA ARG A 361 -11.22 -4.00 -7.22
C ARG A 361 -11.52 -4.43 -5.79
N ARG A 362 -10.52 -4.39 -4.90
CA ARG A 362 -10.72 -4.70 -3.48
C ARG A 362 -11.68 -3.70 -2.85
N LEU A 363 -11.46 -2.40 -3.06
CA LEU A 363 -12.29 -1.35 -2.50
C LEU A 363 -13.74 -1.44 -3.01
N SER A 364 -13.95 -1.76 -4.30
CA SER A 364 -15.28 -2.02 -4.87
C SER A 364 -15.98 -3.20 -4.22
N LYS A 365 -15.25 -4.29 -3.96
CA LYS A 365 -15.78 -5.46 -3.25
C LYS A 365 -16.11 -5.15 -1.80
N ASP A 366 -15.20 -4.45 -1.10
CA ASP A 366 -15.39 -4.05 0.30
C ASP A 366 -16.62 -3.13 0.43
N MET A 367 -16.82 -2.20 -0.52
CA MET A 367 -17.99 -1.32 -0.57
C MET A 367 -19.29 -2.13 -0.59
N LEU A 368 -19.40 -3.11 -1.49
CA LEU A 368 -20.62 -3.93 -1.60
C LEU A 368 -20.86 -4.82 -0.38
N GLN A 369 -19.79 -5.35 0.22
CA GLN A 369 -19.88 -6.20 1.42
C GLN A 369 -20.22 -5.40 2.69
N GLN A 370 -19.81 -4.14 2.75
CA GLN A 370 -19.98 -3.24 3.88
C GLN A 370 -21.20 -2.31 3.72
N LEU A 371 -22.01 -2.48 2.68
CA LEU A 371 -23.17 -1.63 2.42
C LEU A 371 -24.29 -1.91 3.44
N ASN A 372 -24.14 -1.34 4.63
CA ASN A 372 -25.02 -1.45 5.78
C ASN A 372 -24.91 -0.21 6.67
N ASP A 373 -25.79 -0.10 7.66
CA ASP A 373 -25.88 1.06 8.59
C ASP A 373 -24.70 1.15 9.59
N GLU A 374 -23.81 0.15 9.63
CA GLU A 374 -22.61 0.17 10.49
C GLU A 374 -21.44 0.94 9.83
N HIS A 375 -21.34 0.83 8.51
CA HIS A 375 -20.23 1.40 7.76
C HIS A 375 -20.63 2.57 6.86
N PHE A 376 -21.90 2.65 6.49
CA PHE A 376 -22.45 3.73 5.70
C PHE A 376 -23.45 4.54 6.53
N GLU A 377 -23.36 5.85 6.42
CA GLU A 377 -24.27 6.78 7.07
C GLU A 377 -24.67 7.92 6.13
N MET A 378 -25.84 8.52 6.38
CA MET A 378 -26.27 9.72 5.66
C MET A 378 -25.99 10.95 6.49
N HIS A 379 -25.39 11.95 5.86
CA HIS A 379 -25.29 13.31 6.34
C HIS A 379 -26.19 14.19 5.51
N TYR A 380 -26.70 15.26 6.12
CA TYR A 380 -27.64 16.16 5.49
C TYR A 380 -27.09 17.57 5.54
N GLN A 381 -26.97 18.23 4.38
CA GLN A 381 -26.51 19.61 4.32
C GLN A 381 -27.69 20.55 4.08
N PRO A 382 -27.95 21.53 4.98
CA PRO A 382 -29.05 22.46 4.83
C PRO A 382 -28.88 23.39 3.63
N LYS A 383 -29.98 23.59 2.88
CA LYS A 383 -30.15 24.65 1.90
C LYS A 383 -30.98 25.75 2.55
N MET A 384 -30.45 26.96 2.60
CA MET A 384 -31.07 28.11 3.27
C MET A 384 -31.79 28.99 2.27
N SER A 385 -32.96 29.49 2.64
CA SER A 385 -33.67 30.52 1.87
C SER A 385 -33.05 31.92 2.08
N VAL A 386 -33.52 32.89 1.30
CA VAL A 386 -33.18 34.34 1.47
C VAL A 386 -33.46 34.83 2.89
N GLN A 387 -34.51 34.30 3.54
CA GLN A 387 -34.87 34.64 4.92
C GLN A 387 -34.05 33.87 5.98
N GLN A 388 -33.03 33.14 5.54
CA GLN A 388 -32.21 32.27 6.40
C GLN A 388 -32.99 31.20 7.14
N LYS A 389 -34.07 30.70 6.55
CA LYS A 389 -34.79 29.51 7.01
C LYS A 389 -34.34 28.29 6.23
N VAL A 390 -34.48 27.11 6.81
CA VAL A 390 -34.16 25.85 6.13
C VAL A 390 -35.22 25.54 5.08
N SER A 391 -34.91 25.62 3.81
CA SER A 391 -35.82 25.32 2.71
C SER A 391 -35.85 23.86 2.32
N SER A 392 -34.71 23.19 2.38
CA SER A 392 -34.51 21.78 2.09
C SER A 392 -33.16 21.30 2.61
N VAL A 393 -32.88 20.01 2.50
CA VAL A 393 -31.56 19.44 2.80
C VAL A 393 -31.09 18.53 1.69
N GLU A 394 -29.80 18.50 1.43
CA GLU A 394 -29.19 17.55 0.51
C GLU A 394 -28.65 16.35 1.29
N ALA A 395 -29.00 15.14 0.85
CA ALA A 395 -28.57 13.87 1.43
C ALA A 395 -27.22 13.45 0.83
N LEU A 396 -26.22 13.36 1.67
CA LEU A 396 -24.83 13.09 1.31
C LEU A 396 -24.33 11.82 1.98
N VAL A 397 -24.10 10.77 1.22
CA VAL A 397 -23.61 9.50 1.73
C VAL A 397 -22.18 9.60 2.25
N ARG A 398 -21.88 8.90 3.36
CA ARG A 398 -20.56 8.78 3.97
C ARG A 398 -20.21 7.31 4.11
N TRP A 399 -18.97 6.95 3.85
CA TRP A 399 -18.47 5.60 4.04
C TRP A 399 -17.26 5.61 4.95
N ARG A 400 -17.42 4.99 6.13
CA ARG A 400 -16.37 4.75 7.10
C ARG A 400 -15.83 3.35 6.93
N HIS A 401 -14.70 3.25 6.21
CA HIS A 401 -14.06 1.97 5.96
C HIS A 401 -13.30 1.48 7.20
N PRO A 402 -13.44 0.20 7.66
CA PRO A 402 -12.79 -0.31 8.88
C PRO A 402 -11.28 -0.16 8.93
N LEU A 403 -10.60 -0.23 7.75
CA LEU A 403 -9.15 -0.15 7.66
C LEU A 403 -8.65 1.24 7.24
N PHE A 404 -9.43 1.99 6.45
CA PHE A 404 -8.97 3.23 5.81
C PHE A 404 -9.60 4.49 6.43
N GLY A 405 -10.56 4.33 7.33
CA GLY A 405 -11.32 5.45 7.91
C GLY A 405 -12.30 6.05 6.92
N ASP A 406 -12.59 7.34 7.07
CA ASP A 406 -13.56 8.04 6.24
C ASP A 406 -13.01 8.22 4.81
N LEU A 407 -13.73 7.66 3.84
CA LEU A 407 -13.38 7.76 2.42
C LEU A 407 -14.14 8.92 1.75
N PRO A 408 -13.48 9.69 0.88
CA PRO A 408 -14.14 10.79 0.16
C PRO A 408 -15.29 10.28 -0.71
N PRO A 409 -16.48 10.92 -0.69
CA PRO A 409 -17.62 10.50 -1.51
C PRO A 409 -17.31 10.39 -2.99
N ALA A 410 -16.62 11.37 -3.57
CA ALA A 410 -16.23 11.35 -4.99
C ALA A 410 -15.42 10.10 -5.36
N LEU A 411 -14.58 9.57 -4.46
CA LEU A 411 -13.81 8.36 -4.71
C LEU A 411 -14.72 7.14 -4.88
N PHE A 412 -15.56 6.87 -3.90
CA PHE A 412 -16.33 5.63 -3.88
C PHE A 412 -17.59 5.70 -4.77
N VAL A 413 -18.15 6.88 -5.02
CA VAL A 413 -19.22 7.06 -5.99
C VAL A 413 -18.70 6.81 -7.41
N ASN A 414 -17.57 7.41 -7.81
CA ASN A 414 -16.95 7.13 -9.11
C ASN A 414 -16.55 5.65 -9.25
N LEU A 415 -16.08 5.03 -8.18
CA LEU A 415 -15.79 3.60 -8.16
C LEU A 415 -17.07 2.75 -8.31
N ALA A 416 -18.15 3.13 -7.64
CA ALA A 416 -19.44 2.48 -7.74
C ALA A 416 -20.00 2.58 -9.16
N GLU A 417 -19.92 3.74 -9.79
CA GLU A 417 -20.31 3.92 -11.19
C GLU A 417 -19.48 3.07 -12.15
N ALA A 418 -18.17 3.03 -11.99
CA ALA A 418 -17.27 2.27 -12.84
C ALA A 418 -17.45 0.75 -12.68
N SER A 419 -17.79 0.27 -11.48
CA SER A 419 -17.90 -1.15 -11.15
C SER A 419 -19.33 -1.71 -11.24
N GLY A 420 -20.35 -0.87 -11.46
CA GLY A 420 -21.76 -1.25 -11.37
C GLY A 420 -22.32 -1.31 -9.96
N GLY A 421 -21.52 -0.99 -8.95
CA GLY A 421 -21.95 -0.90 -7.55
C GLY A 421 -22.87 0.28 -7.24
N ILE A 422 -23.07 1.19 -8.20
CA ILE A 422 -23.94 2.37 -8.06
C ILE A 422 -25.42 2.00 -7.87
N TYR A 423 -25.85 0.86 -8.44
CA TYR A 423 -27.23 0.41 -8.28
C TYR A 423 -27.56 0.02 -6.82
N PRO A 424 -26.86 -0.95 -6.21
CA PRO A 424 -27.15 -1.28 -4.80
C PRO A 424 -26.83 -0.11 -3.85
N LEU A 425 -25.83 0.73 -4.14
CA LEU A 425 -25.55 1.92 -3.34
C LEU A 425 -26.72 2.90 -3.38
N GLY A 426 -27.27 3.17 -4.55
CA GLY A 426 -28.42 4.08 -4.71
C GLY A 426 -29.70 3.54 -4.07
N ASP A 427 -29.95 2.24 -4.16
CA ASP A 427 -31.07 1.60 -3.45
C ASP A 427 -30.94 1.76 -1.93
N TRP A 428 -29.73 1.53 -1.39
CA TRP A 428 -29.46 1.72 0.03
C TRP A 428 -29.64 3.20 0.45
N VAL A 429 -29.08 4.15 -0.33
CA VAL A 429 -29.22 5.59 -0.08
C VAL A 429 -30.71 5.98 -0.04
N LEU A 430 -31.49 5.57 -1.03
CA LEU A 430 -32.93 5.86 -1.08
C LEU A 430 -33.65 5.30 0.15
N GLU A 431 -33.47 4.01 0.46
CA GLU A 431 -34.14 3.39 1.61
C GLU A 431 -33.71 4.05 2.93
N ARG A 432 -32.45 4.43 3.07
CA ARG A 432 -31.93 5.10 4.27
C ARG A 432 -32.52 6.50 4.40
N CYS A 433 -32.54 7.31 3.34
CA CYS A 433 -33.15 8.62 3.35
C CYS A 433 -34.65 8.54 3.72
N LEU A 434 -35.39 7.59 3.17
CA LEU A 434 -36.81 7.41 3.47
C LEU A 434 -37.05 6.99 4.93
N ARG A 435 -36.21 6.15 5.52
CA ARG A 435 -36.23 5.83 6.94
C ARG A 435 -35.99 7.08 7.80
N ASP A 436 -34.96 7.84 7.48
CA ASP A 436 -34.59 9.05 8.19
C ASP A 436 -35.70 10.12 8.07
N MET A 437 -36.31 10.31 6.89
CA MET A 437 -37.49 11.18 6.70
C MET A 437 -38.67 10.75 7.58
N THR A 438 -38.91 9.45 7.71
CA THR A 438 -39.97 8.94 8.62
C THR A 438 -39.67 9.27 10.09
N HIS A 439 -38.39 9.28 10.49
CA HIS A 439 -37.97 9.72 11.82
C HIS A 439 -38.16 11.24 12.01
N LEU A 440 -37.81 12.05 11.00
CA LEU A 440 -37.98 13.50 11.02
C LEU A 440 -39.45 13.90 11.13
N GLN A 441 -40.34 13.21 10.42
CA GLN A 441 -41.79 13.42 10.52
C GLN A 441 -42.33 13.18 11.96
N LYS A 442 -41.83 12.15 12.65
CA LYS A 442 -42.16 11.87 14.05
C LYS A 442 -41.55 12.90 15.02
N ALA A 443 -40.44 13.53 14.67
CA ALA A 443 -39.77 14.56 15.47
C ALA A 443 -40.34 15.98 15.24
N ALA A 444 -41.59 16.11 14.77
CA ALA A 444 -42.29 17.37 14.49
C ALA A 444 -41.66 18.23 13.39
N MET A 445 -41.00 17.59 12.43
CA MET A 445 -40.44 18.23 11.20
C MET A 445 -41.08 17.65 9.93
N PRO A 446 -42.42 17.74 9.78
CA PRO A 446 -43.13 17.01 8.72
C PRO A 446 -42.95 17.59 7.32
N ALA A 447 -42.42 18.82 7.19
CA ALA A 447 -42.34 19.56 5.95
C ALA A 447 -40.93 19.63 5.34
N LEU A 448 -39.92 19.03 5.98
CA LEU A 448 -38.55 19.12 5.48
C LEU A 448 -38.37 18.33 4.17
N LYS A 449 -38.04 19.03 3.09
CA LYS A 449 -37.73 18.44 1.79
C LYS A 449 -36.31 17.89 1.80
N VAL A 450 -36.12 16.68 1.25
CA VAL A 450 -34.83 16.01 1.12
C VAL A 450 -34.48 15.82 -0.37
N ALA A 451 -33.34 16.33 -0.76
CA ALA A 451 -32.76 16.14 -2.08
C ALA A 451 -31.83 14.91 -2.08
N ILE A 452 -31.99 14.06 -3.06
CA ILE A 452 -31.27 12.78 -3.20
C ILE A 452 -30.54 12.78 -4.55
N ASN A 453 -29.23 12.59 -4.52
CA ASN A 453 -28.39 12.47 -5.71
C ASN A 453 -28.66 11.16 -6.45
N VAL A 454 -28.87 11.23 -7.75
CA VAL A 454 -29.11 10.08 -8.63
C VAL A 454 -28.14 10.09 -9.81
N SER A 455 -27.36 9.01 -9.91
CA SER A 455 -26.41 8.85 -11.03
C SER A 455 -27.12 8.69 -12.36
N PRO A 456 -26.59 9.28 -13.46
CA PRO A 456 -27.07 9.03 -14.82
C PRO A 456 -27.19 7.54 -15.16
N LYS A 457 -26.28 6.69 -14.67
CA LYS A 457 -26.34 5.23 -14.89
C LYS A 457 -27.57 4.58 -14.26
N GLN A 458 -28.03 5.06 -13.10
CA GLN A 458 -29.24 4.58 -12.45
C GLN A 458 -30.48 4.95 -13.28
N LEU A 459 -30.53 6.17 -13.80
CA LEU A 459 -31.64 6.64 -14.63
C LEU A 459 -31.81 5.84 -15.92
N HIS A 460 -30.74 5.30 -16.49
CA HIS A 460 -30.79 4.45 -17.68
C HIS A 460 -31.22 3.00 -17.41
N GLN A 461 -31.42 2.62 -16.14
CA GLN A 461 -31.89 1.27 -15.80
C GLN A 461 -33.39 1.14 -16.08
N THR A 462 -33.77 0.14 -16.84
CA THR A 462 -35.14 -0.07 -17.34
C THR A 462 -36.25 0.00 -16.26
N TYR A 463 -35.94 -0.41 -15.03
CA TYR A 463 -36.92 -0.46 -13.96
C TYR A 463 -36.72 0.62 -12.89
N PHE A 464 -35.78 1.56 -13.06
CA PHE A 464 -35.43 2.55 -12.04
C PHE A 464 -36.66 3.36 -11.58
N PHE A 465 -37.36 3.99 -12.50
CA PHE A 465 -38.51 4.87 -12.19
C PHE A 465 -39.62 4.14 -11.44
N LYS A 466 -39.92 2.91 -11.84
CA LYS A 466 -40.93 2.09 -11.19
C LYS A 466 -40.50 1.67 -9.78
N ASN A 467 -39.26 1.18 -9.64
CA ASN A 467 -38.73 0.76 -8.35
C ASN A 467 -38.63 1.92 -7.36
N PHE A 468 -38.19 3.10 -7.84
CA PHE A 468 -38.12 4.32 -7.04
C PHE A 468 -39.50 4.68 -6.47
N GLN A 469 -40.53 4.77 -7.32
CA GLN A 469 -41.89 5.08 -6.89
C GLN A 469 -42.44 4.04 -5.90
N GLN A 470 -42.22 2.75 -6.14
CA GLN A 470 -42.65 1.67 -5.25
C GLN A 470 -41.96 1.74 -3.89
N THR A 471 -40.65 2.03 -3.86
CA THR A 471 -39.91 2.17 -2.62
C THR A 471 -40.42 3.36 -1.82
N VAL A 472 -40.64 4.52 -2.44
CA VAL A 472 -41.19 5.70 -1.76
C VAL A 472 -42.58 5.39 -1.19
N ALA A 473 -43.46 4.72 -1.95
CA ALA A 473 -44.79 4.35 -1.52
C ALA A 473 -44.78 3.44 -0.29
N LYS A 474 -43.83 2.52 -0.19
CA LYS A 474 -43.63 1.62 0.97
C LYS A 474 -43.43 2.40 2.29
N TYR A 475 -42.70 3.51 2.26
CA TYR A 475 -42.40 4.33 3.44
C TYR A 475 -43.44 5.41 3.73
N ARG A 476 -44.43 5.60 2.85
CA ARG A 476 -45.52 6.59 2.99
C ARG A 476 -45.04 8.05 3.15
N VAL A 477 -43.86 8.36 2.60
CA VAL A 477 -43.32 9.73 2.57
C VAL A 477 -44.02 10.51 1.48
N PRO A 478 -44.47 11.77 1.73
CA PRO A 478 -45.10 12.61 0.72
C PRO A 478 -44.11 12.90 -0.43
N LYS A 479 -44.54 12.68 -1.67
CA LYS A 479 -43.67 12.76 -2.84
C LYS A 479 -43.07 14.15 -3.07
N HIS A 480 -43.81 15.22 -2.75
CA HIS A 480 -43.35 16.61 -2.89
C HIS A 480 -42.20 16.99 -1.92
N LEU A 481 -41.95 16.16 -0.91
CA LEU A 481 -40.80 16.31 0.01
C LEU A 481 -39.54 15.61 -0.49
N ILE A 482 -39.59 14.97 -1.66
CA ILE A 482 -38.44 14.29 -2.25
C ILE A 482 -38.04 15.05 -3.52
N GLU A 483 -36.78 15.45 -3.59
CA GLU A 483 -36.16 16.06 -4.75
C GLU A 483 -35.09 15.11 -5.31
N LEU A 484 -35.10 14.86 -6.63
CA LEU A 484 -34.06 14.08 -7.30
C LEU A 484 -33.07 15.06 -7.90
N GLU A 485 -31.81 14.99 -7.48
CA GLU A 485 -30.70 15.74 -8.05
C GLU A 485 -30.03 14.94 -9.15
N ILE A 486 -30.00 15.49 -10.35
CA ILE A 486 -29.45 14.86 -11.56
C ILE A 486 -28.28 15.72 -12.05
N THR A 487 -27.08 15.14 -12.04
CA THR A 487 -25.87 15.84 -12.49
C THR A 487 -25.83 15.99 -14.02
N GLU A 488 -25.33 17.15 -14.50
CA GLU A 488 -25.09 17.43 -15.91
C GLU A 488 -23.82 16.72 -16.40
N GLY A 489 -23.83 15.38 -16.50
CA GLY A 489 -22.66 14.63 -16.99
C GLY A 489 -22.74 14.30 -18.49
N GLN A 490 -21.58 14.09 -19.14
CA GLN A 490 -21.48 13.58 -20.54
C GLN A 490 -22.22 12.23 -20.74
N GLN A 491 -22.57 11.54 -19.66
CA GLN A 491 -23.22 10.24 -19.66
C GLN A 491 -24.75 10.31 -19.72
N LEU A 492 -25.36 11.49 -19.51
CA LEU A 492 -26.81 11.64 -19.59
C LEU A 492 -27.24 11.82 -21.05
N MET A 493 -27.27 10.73 -21.81
CA MET A 493 -27.88 10.74 -23.14
C MET A 493 -29.40 10.79 -22.99
N LEU A 494 -30.03 11.90 -23.41
CA LEU A 494 -31.47 12.06 -23.39
C LEU A 494 -32.11 11.11 -24.40
N SER A 495 -32.54 9.93 -23.95
CA SER A 495 -33.44 9.06 -24.71
C SER A 495 -34.88 9.44 -24.42
N ASP A 496 -35.79 9.12 -25.36
CA ASP A 496 -37.22 9.36 -25.17
C ASP A 496 -37.76 8.63 -23.92
N GLU A 497 -37.22 7.46 -23.61
CA GLU A 497 -37.57 6.65 -22.44
C GLU A 497 -37.16 7.35 -21.14
N LEU A 498 -35.94 7.92 -21.09
CA LEU A 498 -35.45 8.67 -19.93
C LEU A 498 -36.32 9.92 -19.70
N LEU A 499 -36.58 10.68 -20.75
CA LEU A 499 -37.45 11.88 -20.70
C LEU A 499 -38.85 11.53 -20.21
N ALA A 500 -39.43 10.45 -20.73
CA ALA A 500 -40.74 9.97 -20.31
C ALA A 500 -40.73 9.61 -18.81
N GLY A 501 -39.70 8.91 -18.32
CA GLY A 501 -39.57 8.53 -16.91
C GLY A 501 -39.44 9.72 -15.99
N ILE A 502 -38.57 10.71 -16.31
CA ILE A 502 -38.39 11.95 -15.53
C ILE A 502 -39.74 12.73 -15.51
N ASN A 503 -40.39 12.90 -16.62
CA ASN A 503 -41.69 13.58 -16.70
C ASN A 503 -42.81 12.83 -15.94
N GLU A 504 -42.76 11.50 -15.88
CA GLU A 504 -43.66 10.69 -15.06
C GLU A 504 -43.45 10.98 -13.57
N LEU A 505 -42.18 11.04 -13.09
CA LEU A 505 -41.87 11.40 -11.69
C LEU A 505 -42.37 12.81 -11.35
N SER A 506 -42.11 13.79 -12.20
CA SER A 506 -42.57 15.18 -12.01
C SER A 506 -44.11 15.24 -11.94
N ARG A 507 -44.84 14.57 -12.83
CA ARG A 507 -46.31 14.48 -12.77
C ARG A 507 -46.82 13.73 -11.55
N ALA A 508 -46.03 12.78 -11.03
CA ALA A 508 -46.36 12.07 -9.82
C ALA A 508 -46.16 12.92 -8.53
N GLY A 509 -45.60 14.13 -8.65
CA GLY A 509 -45.39 15.10 -7.58
C GLY A 509 -44.02 15.09 -6.93
N PHE A 510 -43.01 14.45 -7.54
CA PHE A 510 -41.60 14.59 -7.15
C PHE A 510 -40.99 15.87 -7.72
N SER A 511 -40.05 16.48 -7.02
CA SER A 511 -39.27 17.61 -7.52
C SER A 511 -38.00 17.12 -8.25
N ILE A 512 -37.59 17.82 -9.28
CA ILE A 512 -36.39 17.53 -10.07
C ILE A 512 -35.44 18.71 -9.97
N ALA A 513 -34.19 18.45 -9.59
CA ALA A 513 -33.10 19.43 -9.58
C ALA A 513 -32.03 19.06 -10.60
N LEU A 514 -31.52 20.06 -11.30
CA LEU A 514 -30.31 19.94 -12.13
C LEU A 514 -29.11 20.38 -11.30
N ASP A 515 -28.15 19.48 -11.15
CA ASP A 515 -26.93 19.69 -10.39
C ASP A 515 -25.74 20.02 -11.29
N ASP A 516 -24.71 20.70 -10.76
CA ASP A 516 -23.49 21.15 -11.45
C ASP A 516 -23.76 21.99 -12.70
N PHE A 517 -24.84 22.81 -12.68
CA PHE A 517 -25.27 23.58 -13.84
C PHE A 517 -24.24 24.63 -14.24
N GLY A 518 -23.87 24.62 -15.53
CA GLY A 518 -22.92 25.58 -16.11
C GLY A 518 -21.53 25.01 -16.39
N MET A 519 -21.24 23.79 -15.97
CA MET A 519 -19.97 23.10 -16.28
C MET A 519 -20.01 22.27 -17.57
N GLY A 520 -21.19 22.04 -18.14
CA GLY A 520 -21.39 21.16 -19.28
C GLY A 520 -21.87 21.84 -20.56
N TYR A 521 -21.90 21.04 -21.65
CA TYR A 521 -22.26 21.49 -22.99
C TYR A 521 -23.79 21.51 -23.25
N MET A 522 -24.65 21.13 -22.31
CA MET A 522 -26.05 20.77 -22.60
C MET A 522 -27.12 21.43 -21.72
N SER A 523 -26.76 22.31 -20.80
CA SER A 523 -27.63 22.88 -19.76
C SER A 523 -28.98 23.42 -20.26
N LEU A 524 -29.00 24.26 -21.27
CA LEU A 524 -30.23 24.85 -21.83
C LEU A 524 -31.13 23.83 -22.56
N ARG A 525 -30.55 22.73 -23.06
CA ARG A 525 -31.34 21.69 -23.74
C ARG A 525 -32.17 20.90 -22.74
N TYR A 526 -31.65 20.63 -21.52
CA TYR A 526 -32.40 19.94 -20.48
C TYR A 526 -33.61 20.75 -20.03
N LEU A 527 -33.42 22.06 -19.79
CA LEU A 527 -34.49 22.97 -19.35
C LEU A 527 -35.66 22.99 -20.34
N LYS A 528 -35.40 22.74 -21.64
CA LYS A 528 -36.45 22.63 -22.68
C LYS A 528 -37.10 21.24 -22.72
N SER A 529 -36.41 20.18 -22.28
CA SER A 529 -36.79 18.79 -22.53
C SER A 529 -37.70 18.21 -21.46
N PHE A 530 -37.55 18.65 -20.19
CA PHE A 530 -38.40 18.19 -19.10
C PHE A 530 -38.58 19.30 -18.04
N HIS A 531 -39.55 19.13 -17.15
CA HIS A 531 -39.82 20.06 -16.09
C HIS A 531 -38.75 19.98 -15.00
N VAL A 532 -38.15 21.11 -14.65
CA VAL A 532 -37.12 21.30 -13.63
C VAL A 532 -37.69 22.26 -12.58
N ASP A 533 -37.57 21.90 -11.29
CA ASP A 533 -37.98 22.72 -10.16
C ASP A 533 -36.84 23.55 -9.58
N THR A 534 -35.61 23.02 -9.67
CA THR A 534 -34.42 23.62 -9.04
C THR A 534 -33.20 23.52 -9.97
N ILE A 535 -32.41 24.57 -10.05
CA ILE A 535 -31.10 24.63 -10.69
C ILE A 535 -30.06 24.92 -9.63
N LYS A 536 -28.99 24.10 -9.55
CA LYS A 536 -27.86 24.29 -8.62
C LYS A 536 -26.66 24.79 -9.40
N LEU A 537 -26.11 25.94 -9.01
CA LEU A 537 -24.88 26.48 -9.60
C LEU A 537 -23.67 25.82 -8.94
N ASP A 538 -22.79 25.25 -9.76
CA ASP A 538 -21.57 24.60 -9.29
C ASP A 538 -20.67 25.54 -8.49
N GLY A 539 -20.06 25.03 -7.43
CA GLY A 539 -19.22 25.78 -6.51
C GLY A 539 -18.01 26.46 -7.17
N SER A 540 -17.50 25.92 -8.30
CA SER A 540 -16.38 26.51 -9.02
C SER A 540 -16.72 27.91 -9.58
N ILE A 541 -17.98 28.09 -10.01
CA ILE A 541 -18.48 29.41 -10.45
C ILE A 541 -18.61 30.34 -9.25
N ILE A 542 -19.15 29.86 -8.14
CA ILE A 542 -19.39 30.66 -6.94
C ILE A 542 -18.09 31.18 -6.29
N THR A 543 -17.02 30.38 -6.32
CA THR A 543 -15.72 30.75 -5.73
C THR A 543 -15.17 32.09 -6.26
N ASP A 544 -15.43 32.42 -7.52
CA ASP A 544 -14.91 33.59 -8.18
C ASP A 544 -15.91 34.79 -8.22
N VAL A 545 -17.09 34.67 -7.60
CA VAL A 545 -18.15 35.68 -7.67
C VAL A 545 -17.71 37.06 -7.13
N THR A 546 -16.90 37.07 -6.07
CA THR A 546 -16.39 38.34 -5.47
C THR A 546 -15.30 39.00 -6.34
N LYS A 547 -14.57 38.20 -7.14
CA LYS A 547 -13.38 38.65 -7.88
C LYS A 547 -13.66 38.96 -9.35
N SER A 548 -14.62 38.30 -9.99
CA SER A 548 -14.85 38.37 -11.44
C SER A 548 -16.18 39.04 -11.80
N ALA A 549 -16.14 40.13 -12.54
CA ALA A 549 -17.34 40.79 -13.06
C ALA A 549 -18.06 39.87 -14.07
N ALA A 550 -17.31 39.16 -14.91
CA ALA A 550 -17.89 38.25 -15.89
C ALA A 550 -18.69 37.11 -15.21
N VAL A 551 -18.17 36.58 -14.08
CA VAL A 551 -18.90 35.54 -13.30
C VAL A 551 -20.19 36.12 -12.72
N ARG A 552 -20.17 37.36 -12.21
CA ARG A 552 -21.39 38.05 -11.71
C ARG A 552 -22.43 38.23 -12.83
N ASP A 553 -22.01 38.58 -14.04
CA ASP A 553 -22.91 38.75 -15.17
C ASP A 553 -23.52 37.44 -15.63
N ILE A 554 -22.76 36.35 -15.59
CA ILE A 554 -23.25 34.99 -15.83
C ILE A 554 -24.32 34.63 -14.79
N ILE A 555 -24.02 34.74 -13.50
CA ILE A 555 -24.96 34.41 -12.41
C ILE A 555 -26.24 35.27 -12.50
N ARG A 556 -26.10 36.58 -12.79
CA ARG A 556 -27.27 37.45 -12.99
C ARG A 556 -28.13 37.00 -14.15
N SER A 557 -27.53 36.56 -15.24
CA SER A 557 -28.26 36.01 -16.39
C SER A 557 -29.01 34.72 -16.02
N MET A 558 -28.38 33.86 -15.24
CA MET A 558 -29.00 32.65 -14.72
C MET A 558 -30.14 32.97 -13.74
N GLY A 559 -29.96 33.96 -12.85
CA GLY A 559 -31.01 34.46 -11.95
C GLY A 559 -32.25 34.97 -12.72
N SER A 560 -32.02 35.73 -13.80
CA SER A 560 -33.09 36.22 -14.66
C SER A 560 -33.81 35.09 -15.39
N LEU A 561 -33.05 34.09 -15.90
CA LEU A 561 -33.60 32.90 -16.55
C LEU A 561 -34.45 32.07 -15.59
N SER A 562 -33.92 31.76 -14.41
CA SER A 562 -34.63 30.95 -13.41
C SER A 562 -35.91 31.64 -12.93
N CYS A 563 -35.88 32.96 -12.73
CA CYS A 563 -37.06 33.76 -12.41
C CYS A 563 -38.13 33.70 -13.52
N SER A 564 -37.72 33.84 -14.78
CA SER A 564 -38.62 33.76 -15.94
C SER A 564 -39.29 32.40 -16.10
N MET A 565 -38.60 31.32 -15.70
CA MET A 565 -39.08 29.94 -15.77
C MET A 565 -39.82 29.50 -14.50
N GLY A 566 -39.79 30.30 -13.41
CA GLY A 566 -40.36 29.91 -12.12
C GLY A 566 -39.58 28.80 -11.42
N VAL A 567 -38.27 28.66 -11.70
CA VAL A 567 -37.37 27.64 -11.19
C VAL A 567 -36.54 28.22 -10.05
N LYS A 568 -36.27 27.44 -9.01
CA LYS A 568 -35.39 27.84 -7.91
C LYS A 568 -33.91 27.81 -8.36
N LEU A 569 -33.13 28.82 -7.93
CA LEU A 569 -31.71 28.91 -8.19
C LEU A 569 -30.93 28.75 -6.86
N VAL A 570 -30.20 27.65 -6.74
CA VAL A 570 -29.37 27.36 -5.57
C VAL A 570 -27.93 27.73 -5.88
N ALA A 571 -27.29 28.50 -4.98
CA ALA A 571 -25.87 28.72 -5.01
C ALA A 571 -25.16 27.77 -4.03
N GLU A 572 -24.24 26.98 -4.55
CA GLU A 572 -23.45 26.06 -3.75
C GLU A 572 -22.13 26.68 -3.26
N TRP A 573 -21.42 26.01 -2.34
CA TRP A 573 -20.12 26.40 -1.78
C TRP A 573 -20.08 27.85 -1.29
N VAL A 574 -21.17 28.33 -0.72
CA VAL A 574 -21.19 29.65 -0.08
C VAL A 574 -20.41 29.56 1.24
N GLU A 575 -19.25 30.22 1.31
CA GLU A 575 -18.32 30.16 2.43
C GLU A 575 -18.29 31.45 3.27
N THR A 576 -18.68 32.59 2.68
CA THR A 576 -18.61 33.91 3.33
C THR A 576 -19.92 34.68 3.26
N GLN A 577 -20.10 35.60 4.21
CA GLN A 577 -21.24 36.52 4.24
C GLN A 577 -21.30 37.41 2.98
N GLU A 578 -20.14 37.85 2.51
CA GLU A 578 -20.02 38.67 1.28
C GLU A 578 -20.53 37.91 0.05
N GLN A 579 -20.18 36.63 -0.08
CA GLN A 579 -20.70 35.79 -1.17
C GLN A 579 -22.22 35.68 -1.07
N PHE A 580 -22.75 35.40 0.12
CA PHE A 580 -24.20 35.25 0.33
C PHE A 580 -24.97 36.52 -0.12
N GLU A 581 -24.57 37.72 0.36
CA GLU A 581 -25.21 38.97 0.02
C GLU A 581 -25.17 39.26 -1.48
N LEU A 582 -24.01 39.06 -2.10
CA LEU A 582 -23.83 39.26 -3.54
C LEU A 582 -24.65 38.31 -4.38
N LEU A 583 -24.68 37.03 -4.01
CA LEU A 583 -25.47 35.98 -4.72
C LEU A 583 -26.97 36.23 -4.61
N GLN A 584 -27.45 36.77 -3.47
CA GLN A 584 -28.84 37.18 -3.30
C GLN A 584 -29.18 38.36 -4.25
N GLU A 585 -28.31 39.35 -4.37
CA GLU A 585 -28.48 40.46 -5.32
C GLU A 585 -28.48 40.01 -6.78
N LEU A 586 -27.74 38.92 -7.08
CA LEU A 586 -27.66 38.34 -8.43
C LEU A 586 -28.84 37.44 -8.79
N GLY A 587 -29.78 37.22 -7.86
CA GLY A 587 -31.02 36.49 -8.11
C GLY A 587 -31.04 35.03 -7.63
N CYS A 588 -30.05 34.59 -6.87
CA CYS A 588 -30.12 33.31 -6.18
C CYS A 588 -31.15 33.36 -5.06
N ASN A 589 -31.95 32.33 -4.91
CA ASN A 589 -33.01 32.27 -3.88
C ASN A 589 -32.82 31.16 -2.86
N GLN A 590 -31.87 30.27 -3.07
CA GLN A 590 -31.41 29.28 -2.08
C GLN A 590 -29.89 29.20 -2.04
N PHE A 591 -29.34 28.85 -0.88
CA PHE A 591 -27.91 28.91 -0.61
C PHE A 591 -27.47 27.69 0.20
N GLN A 592 -26.35 27.08 -0.18
CA GLN A 592 -25.77 25.93 0.47
C GLN A 592 -24.26 26.12 0.61
N GLY A 593 -23.69 25.82 1.77
CA GLY A 593 -22.25 25.91 1.96
C GLY A 593 -21.82 26.04 3.42
N ALA A 594 -20.50 26.05 3.63
CA ALA A 594 -19.88 26.09 4.95
C ALA A 594 -20.21 27.36 5.75
N HIS A 595 -20.61 28.44 5.08
CA HIS A 595 -21.09 29.65 5.74
C HIS A 595 -22.27 29.38 6.67
N PHE A 596 -23.19 28.47 6.29
CA PHE A 596 -24.37 28.13 7.07
C PHE A 596 -24.12 26.86 7.90
N SER A 597 -23.72 25.78 7.26
CA SER A 597 -23.44 24.49 7.91
C SER A 597 -22.64 23.56 7.00
N MET A 598 -21.75 22.78 7.60
CA MET A 598 -21.24 21.56 7.01
C MET A 598 -22.35 20.47 7.00
N PRO A 599 -22.20 19.38 6.23
CA PRO A 599 -23.11 18.24 6.28
C PRO A 599 -23.24 17.68 7.69
N LEU A 600 -24.45 17.57 8.22
CA LEU A 600 -24.80 17.21 9.59
C LEU A 600 -25.33 15.76 9.66
N GLY A 601 -25.04 15.05 10.74
CA GLY A 601 -25.74 13.82 11.08
C GLY A 601 -27.22 14.09 11.43
N LEU A 602 -28.06 13.05 11.41
CA LEU A 602 -29.51 13.20 11.58
C LEU A 602 -29.90 13.93 12.89
N HIS A 603 -29.22 13.64 14.00
CA HIS A 603 -29.49 14.28 15.30
C HIS A 603 -29.09 15.77 15.31
N GLU A 604 -27.95 16.09 14.68
CA GLU A 604 -27.49 17.47 14.56
C GLU A 604 -28.39 18.28 13.64
N LEU A 605 -28.92 17.65 12.56
CA LEU A 605 -29.87 18.25 11.66
C LEU A 605 -31.15 18.67 12.39
N VAL A 606 -31.71 17.82 13.26
CA VAL A 606 -32.88 18.15 14.05
C VAL A 606 -32.64 19.41 14.91
N SER A 607 -31.51 19.46 15.57
CA SER A 607 -31.11 20.62 16.38
C SER A 607 -30.95 21.90 15.53
N PHE A 608 -30.37 21.77 14.35
CA PHE A 608 -30.17 22.86 13.40
C PHE A 608 -31.52 23.42 12.88
N CYS A 609 -32.40 22.54 12.42
CA CYS A 609 -33.74 22.94 11.94
C CYS A 609 -34.62 23.57 13.01
N THR A 610 -34.46 23.19 14.28
CA THR A 610 -35.15 23.82 15.39
C THR A 610 -34.67 25.26 15.61
N LYS A 611 -33.37 25.52 15.38
CA LYS A 611 -32.78 26.85 15.55
C LYS A 611 -33.14 27.83 14.42
N TYR A 612 -33.16 27.34 13.16
CA TYR A 612 -33.33 28.20 11.98
C TYR A 612 -34.72 28.18 11.38
N GLU A 613 -35.66 27.40 11.96
CA GLU A 613 -36.98 27.14 11.42
C GLU A 613 -36.99 26.53 9.99
N ILE A 614 -38.03 25.82 9.66
CA ILE A 614 -38.27 25.28 8.32
C ILE A 614 -39.19 26.24 7.57
N GLU A 615 -38.90 26.51 6.28
CA GLU A 615 -39.69 27.39 5.41
C GLU A 615 -41.08 26.84 5.10
#